data_844d8878a42d7d818710d5c0538e70cc
#
_entry.id   844d8878a42d7d818710d5c0538e70cc
#
_cell.length_a   1.000
_cell.length_b   1.000
_cell.length_c   1.000
_cell.angle_alpha   90.00
_cell.angle_beta   90.00
_cell.angle_gamma   90.00
#
_symmetry.space_group_name_H-M   'P 1'
#
loop_
_entity.id
_entity.type
_entity.pdbx_description
1 polymer ?
#
loop_
_entity_poly.entity_id
_entity_poly.type
_entity_poly.pdbx_seq_one_letter_code
_entity_poly.pdbx_strand_id
1 'polypeptide(L)'
;VLNPTDEQAAAADVFRAGHHLALQAGAGTGKTSTLILLASSTRRRGRYIAFNKAIAHDAAARFPATVTCKTAHSLAFAAIGHSYARRLNGPRQAGWRTGMALGITKPVRIGERDVTHKALSHAVLNTVTRYCHSADRTLTRHHVPPLRGLEDKDLHAQLAQVVLPFARKAWADLQHPDDGVVRFDHDHYLKIWALSDPKIDADFLLLDEAQDTNPVLEQVFIAQRAHAQLVMVGDSAQAIYGWRGARDVMTGFDGQALSLSQSFRFGPRLATEANRWLAIADAPIRLTGSTAIPTELAPVEDPDAVLCRTNIGAMTEVMTHLAAGRRVALAGGGESLRALATAARDLKEGRRTWHPELLLFPSWGELQDYAEHDPAGGDLKPFVDLIDQHGPEAILAAVDQLAPEAHADVTISTAHRAKGREWANVRIATDFTPPKDTDQRDENGRPLPGPIDDGEARLAYVAVTRTRSRLDLGGLSWIHDHPEGNPLLG
;
A
#
# COMPACT_ATOMS: atom_id res chain seq x y z
N VAL A 1 -32.28 -11.94 3.79
CA VAL A 1 -31.70 -10.63 4.15
C VAL A 1 -31.19 -10.80 5.57
N LEU A 2 -29.87 -10.73 5.81
CA LEU A 2 -29.33 -10.71 7.16
C LEU A 2 -29.81 -9.43 7.86
N ASN A 3 -30.29 -9.54 9.10
CA ASN A 3 -30.64 -8.37 9.88
C ASN A 3 -29.36 -7.53 10.12
N PRO A 4 -29.45 -6.20 9.98
CA PRO A 4 -28.32 -5.33 10.30
C PRO A 4 -27.97 -5.46 11.78
N THR A 5 -26.68 -5.30 12.11
CA THR A 5 -26.25 -5.16 13.51
C THR A 5 -26.73 -3.81 14.07
N ASP A 6 -26.71 -3.67 15.40
CA ASP A 6 -27.05 -2.40 16.06
C ASP A 6 -26.16 -1.25 15.57
N GLU A 7 -24.84 -1.52 15.34
CA GLU A 7 -23.89 -0.55 14.77
C GLU A 7 -24.29 -0.13 13.35
N GLN A 8 -24.68 -1.09 12.50
CA GLN A 8 -25.15 -0.81 11.14
C GLN A 8 -26.49 -0.06 11.13
N ALA A 9 -27.38 -0.38 12.06
CA ALA A 9 -28.65 0.32 12.21
C ALA A 9 -28.42 1.78 12.66
N ALA A 10 -27.54 2.01 13.63
CA ALA A 10 -27.14 3.34 14.07
C ALA A 10 -26.54 4.17 12.92
N ALA A 11 -25.69 3.56 12.09
CA ALA A 11 -25.14 4.22 10.90
C ALA A 11 -26.24 4.61 9.90
N ALA A 12 -27.25 3.75 9.72
CA ALA A 12 -28.39 4.05 8.85
C ALA A 12 -29.27 5.19 9.39
N ASP A 13 -29.44 5.30 10.71
CA ASP A 13 -30.17 6.40 11.33
C ASP A 13 -29.46 7.75 11.12
N VAL A 14 -28.16 7.80 11.36
CA VAL A 14 -27.31 8.98 11.13
C VAL A 14 -27.33 9.40 9.66
N PHE A 15 -27.26 8.43 8.74
CA PHE A 15 -27.31 8.69 7.30
C PHE A 15 -28.68 9.25 6.88
N ARG A 16 -29.78 8.70 7.38
CA ARG A 16 -31.16 9.18 7.11
C ARG A 16 -31.38 10.59 7.65
N ALA A 17 -30.79 10.92 8.79
CA ALA A 17 -30.83 12.26 9.35
C ALA A 17 -30.05 13.31 8.53
N GLY A 18 -29.29 12.89 7.51
CA GLY A 18 -28.55 13.79 6.61
C GLY A 18 -27.17 14.22 7.12
N HIS A 19 -26.69 13.65 8.23
CA HIS A 19 -25.38 13.99 8.77
C HIS A 19 -24.24 13.38 7.97
N HIS A 20 -23.11 14.08 7.88
CA HIS A 20 -21.86 13.50 7.39
C HIS A 20 -21.39 12.41 8.36
N LEU A 21 -20.79 11.34 7.84
CA LEU A 21 -20.51 10.14 8.61
C LEU A 21 -19.14 9.54 8.27
N ALA A 22 -18.33 9.26 9.30
CA ALA A 22 -17.15 8.44 9.21
C ALA A 22 -17.36 7.12 9.96
N LEU A 23 -17.21 6.00 9.25
CA LEU A 23 -17.36 4.65 9.81
C LEU A 23 -15.98 4.01 9.97
N GLN A 24 -15.51 3.95 11.20
CA GLN A 24 -14.33 3.16 11.55
C GLN A 24 -14.72 1.68 11.58
N ALA A 25 -14.19 0.89 10.65
CA ALA A 25 -14.69 -0.45 10.41
C ALA A 25 -13.53 -1.45 10.30
N GLY A 26 -13.46 -2.38 11.22
CA GLY A 26 -12.37 -3.37 11.22
C GLY A 26 -12.47 -4.42 10.11
N ALA A 27 -11.53 -5.37 10.15
CA ALA A 27 -11.47 -6.46 9.17
C ALA A 27 -12.70 -7.36 9.23
N GLY A 28 -13.35 -7.56 8.09
CA GLY A 28 -14.52 -8.45 7.98
C GLY A 28 -15.82 -7.92 8.55
N THR A 29 -15.92 -6.64 8.94
CA THR A 29 -17.12 -6.06 9.57
C THR A 29 -18.22 -5.65 8.59
N GLY A 30 -18.04 -5.95 7.30
CA GLY A 30 -19.10 -5.69 6.30
C GLY A 30 -19.16 -4.25 5.83
N LYS A 31 -18.03 -3.54 5.70
CA LYS A 31 -17.91 -2.16 5.20
C LYS A 31 -18.83 -1.88 4.01
N THR A 32 -18.58 -2.56 2.90
CA THR A 32 -19.35 -2.36 1.66
C THR A 32 -20.84 -2.73 1.83
N SER A 33 -21.14 -3.77 2.62
CA SER A 33 -22.54 -4.14 2.91
C SER A 33 -23.27 -3.06 3.70
N THR A 34 -22.58 -2.39 4.62
CA THR A 34 -23.12 -1.24 5.34
C THR A 34 -23.39 -0.08 4.40
N LEU A 35 -22.45 0.27 3.49
CA LEU A 35 -22.70 1.31 2.50
C LEU A 35 -23.90 0.99 1.59
N ILE A 36 -24.09 -0.28 1.21
CA ILE A 36 -25.28 -0.73 0.46
C ILE A 36 -26.56 -0.55 1.29
N LEU A 37 -26.53 -0.89 2.57
CA LEU A 37 -27.66 -0.68 3.49
C LEU A 37 -28.04 0.81 3.56
N LEU A 38 -27.05 1.71 3.74
CA LEU A 38 -27.28 3.15 3.75
C LEU A 38 -27.93 3.62 2.46
N ALA A 39 -27.35 3.25 1.33
CA ALA A 39 -27.84 3.63 0.01
C ALA A 39 -29.27 3.10 -0.26
N SER A 40 -29.57 1.90 0.20
CA SER A 40 -30.92 1.27 0.05
C SER A 40 -31.98 1.90 0.94
N SER A 41 -31.57 2.65 1.97
CA SER A 41 -32.50 3.33 2.89
C SER A 41 -33.07 4.66 2.34
N THR A 42 -32.67 5.08 1.14
CA THR A 42 -33.04 6.36 0.53
C THR A 42 -33.32 6.22 -0.97
N ARG A 43 -34.05 7.20 -1.53
CA ARG A 43 -34.25 7.35 -2.98
C ARG A 43 -33.37 8.46 -3.59
N ARG A 44 -32.53 9.11 -2.78
CA ARG A 44 -31.61 10.15 -3.23
C ARG A 44 -30.58 9.56 -4.21
N ARG A 45 -30.02 10.40 -5.08
CA ARG A 45 -28.98 9.99 -6.03
C ARG A 45 -27.62 9.96 -5.32
N GLY A 46 -26.95 8.83 -5.39
CA GLY A 46 -25.66 8.63 -4.77
C GLY A 46 -24.54 8.34 -5.74
N ARG A 47 -23.30 8.57 -5.29
CA ARG A 47 -22.09 8.04 -5.94
C ARG A 47 -21.27 7.26 -4.95
N TYR A 48 -20.92 6.06 -5.34
CA TYR A 48 -19.97 5.22 -4.64
C TYR A 48 -18.60 5.34 -5.31
N ILE A 49 -17.59 5.77 -4.54
CA ILE A 49 -16.21 5.94 -4.99
C ILE A 49 -15.42 4.74 -4.49
N ALA A 50 -15.08 3.83 -5.41
CA ALA A 50 -14.32 2.62 -5.14
C ALA A 50 -12.81 2.85 -5.29
N PHE A 51 -12.04 2.07 -4.54
CA PHE A 51 -10.59 2.07 -4.63
C PHE A 51 -10.05 1.63 -6.02
N ASN A 52 -10.69 0.62 -6.65
CA ASN A 52 -10.28 0.13 -7.96
C ASN A 52 -11.48 -0.26 -8.85
N LYS A 53 -11.20 -0.54 -10.14
CA LYS A 53 -12.23 -0.86 -11.14
C LYS A 53 -12.98 -2.16 -10.84
N ALA A 54 -12.31 -3.18 -10.30
CA ALA A 54 -12.94 -4.46 -9.99
C ALA A 54 -13.99 -4.27 -8.87
N ILE A 55 -13.62 -3.60 -7.79
CA ILE A 55 -14.54 -3.24 -6.68
C ILE A 55 -15.70 -2.39 -7.19
N ALA A 56 -15.45 -1.40 -8.08
CA ALA A 56 -16.51 -0.59 -8.65
C ALA A 56 -17.50 -1.41 -9.48
N HIS A 57 -17.01 -2.39 -10.22
CA HIS A 57 -17.84 -3.29 -11.04
C HIS A 57 -18.72 -4.19 -10.16
N ASP A 58 -18.12 -4.84 -9.17
CA ASP A 58 -18.83 -5.72 -8.24
C ASP A 58 -19.86 -4.94 -7.41
N ALA A 59 -19.52 -3.73 -6.99
CA ALA A 59 -20.41 -2.83 -6.29
C ALA A 59 -21.63 -2.46 -7.16
N ALA A 60 -21.42 -2.16 -8.44
CA ALA A 60 -22.50 -1.78 -9.35
C ALA A 60 -23.61 -2.85 -9.49
N ALA A 61 -23.27 -4.14 -9.31
CA ALA A 61 -24.24 -5.23 -9.30
C ALA A 61 -25.05 -5.33 -7.98
N ARG A 62 -24.59 -4.69 -6.91
CA ARG A 62 -25.13 -4.84 -5.55
C ARG A 62 -25.82 -3.58 -5.02
N PHE A 63 -25.38 -2.41 -5.45
CA PHE A 63 -25.98 -1.13 -5.06
C PHE A 63 -27.33 -0.88 -5.76
N PRO A 64 -28.25 -0.12 -5.13
CA PRO A 64 -29.49 0.28 -5.80
C PRO A 64 -29.21 1.13 -7.04
N ALA A 65 -30.12 1.11 -8.02
CA ALA A 65 -29.98 1.84 -9.30
C ALA A 65 -29.81 3.36 -9.14
N THR A 66 -30.15 3.92 -7.98
CA THR A 66 -29.95 5.33 -7.64
C THR A 66 -28.48 5.68 -7.38
N VAL A 67 -27.59 4.68 -7.24
CA VAL A 67 -26.17 4.87 -6.94
C VAL A 67 -25.32 4.49 -8.14
N THR A 68 -24.49 5.41 -8.59
CA THR A 68 -23.48 5.15 -9.62
C THR A 68 -22.15 4.79 -8.98
N CYS A 69 -21.62 3.59 -9.27
CA CYS A 69 -20.36 3.10 -8.75
C CYS A 69 -19.21 3.40 -9.73
N LYS A 70 -18.22 4.18 -9.30
CA LYS A 70 -17.05 4.59 -10.12
C LYS A 70 -15.79 4.66 -9.23
N THR A 71 -14.62 4.62 -9.87
CA THR A 71 -13.38 5.05 -9.20
C THR A 71 -13.18 6.54 -9.40
N ALA A 72 -12.34 7.18 -8.54
CA ALA A 72 -11.96 8.58 -8.71
C ALA A 72 -11.33 8.83 -10.10
N HIS A 73 -10.44 7.94 -10.53
CA HIS A 73 -9.85 8.00 -11.88
C HIS A 73 -10.91 7.93 -13.00
N SER A 74 -11.96 7.13 -12.83
CA SER A 74 -13.05 7.06 -13.83
C SER A 74 -13.88 8.33 -13.89
N LEU A 75 -14.08 9.01 -12.75
CA LEU A 75 -14.76 10.32 -12.69
C LEU A 75 -13.89 11.39 -13.37
N ALA A 76 -12.61 11.47 -13.01
CA ALA A 76 -11.66 12.40 -13.60
C ALA A 76 -11.46 12.17 -15.10
N PHE A 77 -11.43 10.87 -15.54
CA PHE A 77 -11.31 10.54 -16.96
C PHE A 77 -12.54 10.99 -17.75
N ALA A 78 -13.74 10.79 -17.23
CA ALA A 78 -14.96 11.23 -17.89
C ALA A 78 -15.07 12.76 -17.97
N ALA A 79 -14.53 13.46 -16.97
CA ALA A 79 -14.55 14.92 -16.94
C ALA A 79 -13.52 15.55 -17.88
N ILE A 80 -12.26 15.13 -17.80
CA ILE A 80 -11.15 15.76 -18.54
C ILE A 80 -10.17 14.74 -19.17
N GLY A 81 -10.02 13.53 -18.57
CA GLY A 81 -8.99 12.58 -18.97
C GLY A 81 -9.11 12.09 -20.42
N HIS A 82 -10.33 12.10 -20.97
CA HIS A 82 -10.57 11.74 -22.38
C HIS A 82 -9.81 12.64 -23.37
N SER A 83 -9.59 13.91 -23.03
CA SER A 83 -8.80 14.84 -23.84
C SER A 83 -7.32 14.42 -23.91
N TYR A 84 -6.83 13.66 -22.91
CA TYR A 84 -5.46 13.15 -22.83
C TYR A 84 -5.30 11.70 -23.34
N ALA A 85 -6.36 11.13 -23.92
CA ALA A 85 -6.37 9.71 -24.31
C ALA A 85 -5.21 9.31 -25.23
N ARG A 86 -4.77 10.20 -26.14
CA ARG A 86 -3.62 9.96 -27.02
C ARG A 86 -2.31 9.81 -26.24
N ARG A 87 -2.14 10.58 -25.15
CA ARG A 87 -0.93 10.56 -24.32
C ARG A 87 -0.86 9.37 -23.39
N LEU A 88 -1.99 8.82 -22.93
CA LEU A 88 -2.05 7.64 -22.04
C LEU A 88 -1.46 6.39 -22.70
N ASN A 89 -1.53 6.26 -24.01
CA ASN A 89 -1.02 5.12 -24.76
C ASN A 89 0.41 5.34 -25.31
N GLY A 90 1.07 6.40 -24.87
CA GLY A 90 2.44 6.71 -25.28
C GLY A 90 3.44 5.61 -24.88
N PRO A 91 4.48 5.36 -25.72
CA PRO A 91 5.46 4.33 -25.45
C PRO A 91 6.21 4.59 -24.14
N ARG A 92 6.59 3.53 -23.46
CA ARG A 92 7.49 3.62 -22.31
C ARG A 92 8.87 4.03 -22.76
N GLN A 93 9.45 5.02 -22.09
CA GLN A 93 10.84 5.42 -22.30
C GLN A 93 11.58 5.57 -20.98
N ALA A 94 12.90 5.46 -21.02
CA ALA A 94 13.73 5.64 -19.84
C ALA A 94 13.63 7.10 -19.34
N GLY A 95 13.47 7.30 -18.04
CA GLY A 95 13.27 8.62 -17.43
C GLY A 95 14.39 9.62 -17.75
N TRP A 96 15.62 9.16 -17.96
CA TRP A 96 16.74 10.03 -18.36
C TRP A 96 16.58 10.62 -19.78
N ARG A 97 15.90 9.91 -20.70
CA ARG A 97 15.58 10.43 -22.04
C ARG A 97 14.56 11.58 -21.92
N THR A 98 13.55 11.39 -21.08
CA THR A 98 12.61 12.46 -20.74
C THR A 98 13.35 13.64 -20.11
N GLY A 99 14.29 13.39 -19.19
CA GLY A 99 15.13 14.42 -18.59
C GLY A 99 15.94 15.20 -19.62
N MET A 100 16.55 14.52 -20.59
CA MET A 100 17.28 15.19 -21.69
C MET A 100 16.35 16.10 -22.51
N ALA A 101 15.16 15.64 -22.86
CA ALA A 101 14.16 16.45 -23.57
C ALA A 101 13.69 17.66 -22.75
N LEU A 102 13.68 17.54 -21.42
CA LEU A 102 13.42 18.66 -20.50
C LEU A 102 14.62 19.60 -20.34
N GLY A 103 15.81 19.25 -20.85
CA GLY A 103 17.04 20.03 -20.79
C GLY A 103 18.03 19.61 -19.69
N ILE A 104 17.83 18.45 -19.06
CA ILE A 104 18.75 17.90 -18.05
C ILE A 104 19.85 17.11 -18.78
N THR A 105 20.92 17.81 -19.19
CA THR A 105 21.97 17.22 -20.06
C THR A 105 23.30 17.00 -19.34
N LYS A 106 23.51 17.63 -18.17
CA LYS A 106 24.79 17.64 -17.46
C LYS A 106 24.57 17.25 -15.99
N PRO A 107 25.60 16.63 -15.36
CA PRO A 107 25.60 16.46 -13.92
C PRO A 107 25.66 17.82 -13.20
N VAL A 108 25.21 17.87 -11.97
CA VAL A 108 25.27 19.06 -11.12
C VAL A 108 25.93 18.67 -9.80
N ARG A 109 26.88 19.52 -9.34
CA ARG A 109 27.51 19.34 -8.04
C ARG A 109 26.63 19.92 -6.94
N ILE A 110 26.35 19.12 -5.91
CA ILE A 110 25.58 19.50 -4.72
C ILE A 110 26.43 19.12 -3.51
N GLY A 111 26.88 20.12 -2.76
CA GLY A 111 27.91 19.90 -1.75
C GLY A 111 29.17 19.29 -2.39
N GLU A 112 29.61 18.15 -1.86
CA GLU A 112 30.76 17.42 -2.40
C GLU A 112 30.41 16.32 -3.41
N ARG A 113 29.12 16.12 -3.73
CA ARG A 113 28.64 15.03 -4.60
C ARG A 113 28.26 15.51 -5.99
N ASP A 114 28.63 14.75 -6.99
CA ASP A 114 28.18 14.94 -8.36
C ASP A 114 26.88 14.14 -8.61
N VAL A 115 25.76 14.85 -8.73
CA VAL A 115 24.47 14.25 -9.07
C VAL A 115 24.37 14.13 -10.59
N THR A 116 24.34 12.91 -11.10
CA THR A 116 24.30 12.65 -12.54
C THR A 116 23.01 13.18 -13.17
N HIS A 117 23.04 13.47 -14.48
CA HIS A 117 21.83 13.86 -15.22
C HIS A 117 20.72 12.80 -15.12
N LYS A 118 21.05 11.51 -14.97
CA LYS A 118 20.08 10.41 -14.80
C LYS A 118 19.43 10.48 -13.42
N ALA A 119 20.20 10.69 -12.35
CA ALA A 119 19.66 10.85 -11.00
C ALA A 119 18.78 12.11 -10.89
N LEU A 120 19.21 13.23 -11.50
CA LEU A 120 18.39 14.45 -11.59
C LEU A 120 17.09 14.21 -12.34
N SER A 121 17.13 13.53 -13.49
CA SER A 121 15.93 13.19 -14.26
C SER A 121 14.95 12.36 -13.43
N HIS A 122 15.45 11.37 -12.70
CA HIS A 122 14.64 10.57 -11.78
C HIS A 122 14.03 11.43 -10.65
N ALA A 123 14.83 12.29 -10.02
CA ALA A 123 14.36 13.20 -8.99
C ALA A 123 13.25 14.13 -9.50
N VAL A 124 13.42 14.68 -10.71
CA VAL A 124 12.42 15.57 -11.36
C VAL A 124 11.10 14.83 -11.59
N LEU A 125 11.14 13.66 -12.21
CA LEU A 125 9.92 12.88 -12.49
C LEU A 125 9.23 12.43 -11.20
N ASN A 126 10.00 11.97 -10.21
CA ASN A 126 9.46 11.60 -8.91
C ASN A 126 8.87 12.81 -8.16
N THR A 127 9.47 13.99 -8.29
CA THR A 127 8.90 15.24 -7.75
C THR A 127 7.50 15.51 -8.31
N VAL A 128 7.30 15.32 -9.61
CA VAL A 128 5.99 15.48 -10.24
C VAL A 128 5.01 14.41 -9.74
N THR A 129 5.43 13.15 -9.64
CA THR A 129 4.61 12.08 -9.09
C THR A 129 4.14 12.39 -7.67
N ARG A 130 5.06 12.82 -6.79
CA ARG A 130 4.73 13.20 -5.41
C ARG A 130 3.77 14.40 -5.36
N TYR A 131 3.95 15.38 -6.24
CA TYR A 131 3.02 16.50 -6.38
C TYR A 131 1.63 16.03 -6.82
N CYS A 132 1.55 15.12 -7.78
CA CYS A 132 0.27 14.56 -8.23
C CYS A 132 -0.47 13.80 -7.15
N HIS A 133 0.23 13.24 -6.17
CA HIS A 133 -0.37 12.55 -5.02
C HIS A 133 -0.68 13.49 -3.84
N SER A 134 -0.25 14.75 -3.87
CA SER A 134 -0.49 15.74 -2.80
C SER A 134 -1.75 16.55 -3.02
N ALA A 135 -2.32 17.10 -1.94
CA ALA A 135 -3.43 18.07 -2.02
C ALA A 135 -2.98 19.46 -2.48
N ASP A 136 -1.67 19.72 -2.59
CA ASP A 136 -1.14 21.06 -2.88
C ASP A 136 -1.55 21.56 -4.26
N ARG A 137 -1.85 22.83 -4.32
CA ARG A 137 -2.21 23.49 -5.59
C ARG A 137 -0.98 23.88 -6.42
N THR A 138 0.20 23.95 -5.78
CA THR A 138 1.45 24.36 -6.43
C THR A 138 2.59 23.39 -6.11
N LEU A 139 3.46 23.19 -7.07
CA LEU A 139 4.63 22.36 -6.93
C LEU A 139 5.73 23.11 -6.16
N THR A 140 6.14 22.56 -5.01
CA THR A 140 7.08 23.19 -4.07
C THR A 140 8.20 22.23 -3.67
N ARG A 141 9.15 22.73 -2.85
CA ARG A 141 10.37 21.97 -2.46
C ARG A 141 10.09 20.68 -1.70
N HIS A 142 9.00 20.58 -0.94
CA HIS A 142 8.73 19.37 -0.14
C HIS A 142 8.30 18.18 -1.01
N HIS A 143 7.96 18.40 -2.28
CA HIS A 143 7.73 17.33 -3.25
C HIS A 143 9.03 16.70 -3.76
N VAL A 144 10.17 17.42 -3.62
CA VAL A 144 11.46 16.89 -4.07
C VAL A 144 11.84 15.70 -3.17
N PRO A 145 12.07 14.51 -3.76
CA PRO A 145 12.46 13.35 -2.97
C PRO A 145 13.85 13.56 -2.36
N PRO A 146 14.12 13.03 -1.16
CA PRO A 146 15.48 12.92 -0.68
C PRO A 146 16.26 12.00 -1.64
N LEU A 147 17.48 12.36 -1.94
CA LEU A 147 18.44 11.49 -2.60
C LEU A 147 19.47 11.02 -1.59
N ARG A 148 19.88 9.76 -1.71
CA ARG A 148 20.84 9.16 -0.81
C ARG A 148 22.14 9.97 -0.74
N GLY A 149 22.52 10.31 0.51
CA GLY A 149 23.67 11.16 0.79
C GLY A 149 23.44 12.65 0.51
N LEU A 150 22.20 13.06 0.30
CA LEU A 150 21.73 14.45 0.23
C LEU A 150 20.51 14.65 1.14
N GLU A 151 20.44 13.88 2.24
CA GLU A 151 19.35 13.94 3.23
C GLU A 151 19.49 15.13 4.16
N ASP A 152 20.70 15.66 4.29
CA ASP A 152 20.95 16.88 5.05
C ASP A 152 20.07 18.03 4.55
N LYS A 153 19.54 18.84 5.46
CA LYS A 153 18.56 19.89 5.17
C LYS A 153 19.07 20.91 4.16
N ASP A 154 20.34 21.28 4.24
CA ASP A 154 20.94 22.30 3.35
C ASP A 154 21.27 21.69 1.99
N LEU A 155 21.75 20.44 1.95
CA LEU A 155 21.99 19.71 0.71
C LEU A 155 20.69 19.43 -0.03
N HIS A 156 19.64 19.01 0.71
CA HIS A 156 18.31 18.82 0.12
C HIS A 156 17.73 20.16 -0.41
N ALA A 157 17.98 21.29 0.27
CA ALA A 157 17.54 22.61 -0.23
C ALA A 157 18.26 22.97 -1.54
N GLN A 158 19.56 22.68 -1.67
CA GLN A 158 20.31 22.88 -2.91
C GLN A 158 19.78 21.96 -4.03
N LEU A 159 19.54 20.68 -3.72
CA LEU A 159 18.90 19.76 -4.67
C LEU A 159 17.58 20.30 -5.17
N ALA A 160 16.72 20.79 -4.27
CA ALA A 160 15.42 21.35 -4.61
C ALA A 160 15.52 22.59 -5.53
N GLN A 161 16.50 23.46 -5.33
CA GLN A 161 16.75 24.59 -6.22
C GLN A 161 17.04 24.14 -7.65
N VAL A 162 17.77 23.05 -7.83
CA VAL A 162 18.09 22.49 -9.15
C VAL A 162 16.90 21.77 -9.77
N VAL A 163 16.17 20.96 -8.98
CA VAL A 163 15.11 20.05 -9.45
C VAL A 163 13.82 20.82 -9.80
N LEU A 164 13.44 21.82 -8.98
CA LEU A 164 12.13 22.49 -9.12
C LEU A 164 11.89 23.16 -10.48
N PRO A 165 12.83 23.86 -11.10
CA PRO A 165 12.60 24.46 -12.43
C PRO A 165 12.24 23.40 -13.48
N PHE A 166 12.93 22.26 -13.47
CA PHE A 166 12.67 21.15 -14.39
C PHE A 166 11.37 20.42 -14.05
N ALA A 167 11.05 20.25 -12.77
CA ALA A 167 9.78 19.64 -12.35
C ALA A 167 8.58 20.52 -12.75
N ARG A 168 8.70 21.85 -12.66
CA ARG A 168 7.68 22.77 -13.16
C ARG A 168 7.53 22.70 -14.67
N LYS A 169 8.65 22.59 -15.41
CA LYS A 169 8.63 22.38 -16.86
C LYS A 169 7.96 21.07 -17.23
N ALA A 170 8.28 19.99 -16.51
CA ALA A 170 7.65 18.67 -16.69
C ALA A 170 6.15 18.71 -16.39
N TRP A 171 5.74 19.43 -15.33
CA TRP A 171 4.33 19.60 -15.00
C TRP A 171 3.59 20.45 -16.06
N ALA A 172 4.20 21.51 -16.58
CA ALA A 172 3.63 22.29 -17.68
C ALA A 172 3.45 21.44 -18.94
N ASP A 173 4.44 20.62 -19.30
CA ASP A 173 4.34 19.65 -20.41
C ASP A 173 3.16 18.69 -20.24
N LEU A 174 2.93 18.19 -19.01
CA LEU A 174 1.83 17.27 -18.72
C LEU A 174 0.43 17.91 -18.82
N GLN A 175 0.32 19.23 -18.77
CA GLN A 175 -0.95 19.94 -18.93
C GLN A 175 -1.38 20.12 -20.39
N HIS A 176 -0.50 19.82 -21.36
CA HIS A 176 -0.86 19.82 -22.78
C HIS A 176 -1.54 18.50 -23.16
N PRO A 177 -2.78 18.54 -23.70
CA PRO A 177 -3.54 17.32 -23.96
C PRO A 177 -3.05 16.53 -25.18
N ASP A 178 -2.52 17.20 -26.19
CA ASP A 178 -2.26 16.58 -27.50
C ASP A 178 -0.85 15.98 -27.59
N ASP A 179 0.15 16.66 -27.07
CA ASP A 179 1.56 16.27 -27.17
C ASP A 179 2.34 16.56 -25.88
N GLY A 180 3.56 16.04 -25.78
CA GLY A 180 4.47 16.29 -24.68
C GLY A 180 5.54 15.20 -24.59
N VAL A 181 6.66 15.57 -23.96
CA VAL A 181 7.83 14.71 -23.79
C VAL A 181 7.78 13.85 -22.54
N VAL A 182 7.01 14.28 -21.53
CA VAL A 182 6.81 13.54 -20.29
C VAL A 182 5.72 12.50 -20.52
N ARG A 183 6.01 11.24 -20.18
CA ARG A 183 5.00 10.18 -20.27
C ARG A 183 3.81 10.52 -19.38
N PHE A 184 2.62 10.47 -19.96
CA PHE A 184 1.37 10.77 -19.29
C PHE A 184 0.77 9.48 -18.69
N ASP A 185 0.26 9.56 -17.46
CA ASP A 185 -0.44 8.48 -16.78
C ASP A 185 -1.73 8.94 -16.10
N HIS A 186 -2.39 8.01 -15.42
CA HIS A 186 -3.70 8.25 -14.81
C HIS A 186 -3.68 9.24 -13.65
N ASP A 187 -2.60 9.36 -12.90
CA ASP A 187 -2.51 10.28 -11.76
C ASP A 187 -2.39 11.73 -12.23
N HIS A 188 -1.86 11.96 -13.45
CA HIS A 188 -1.72 13.30 -14.01
C HIS A 188 -3.09 13.93 -14.29
N TYR A 189 -4.01 13.24 -15.00
CA TYR A 189 -5.33 13.81 -15.23
C TYR A 189 -6.18 13.87 -13.95
N LEU A 190 -5.97 12.96 -12.99
CA LEU A 190 -6.62 13.02 -11.69
C LEU A 190 -6.23 14.33 -10.98
N LYS A 191 -4.92 14.66 -10.98
CA LYS A 191 -4.43 15.92 -10.39
C LYS A 191 -4.96 17.15 -11.12
N ILE A 192 -4.94 17.16 -12.45
CA ILE A 192 -5.45 18.27 -13.25
C ILE A 192 -6.95 18.48 -12.96
N TRP A 193 -7.73 17.39 -12.88
CA TRP A 193 -9.14 17.43 -12.51
C TRP A 193 -9.34 17.99 -11.09
N ALA A 194 -8.56 17.53 -10.11
CA ALA A 194 -8.66 18.03 -8.74
C ALA A 194 -8.37 19.53 -8.63
N LEU A 195 -7.40 20.04 -9.42
CA LEU A 195 -7.06 21.47 -9.45
C LEU A 195 -8.17 22.33 -10.08
N SER A 196 -9.12 21.78 -10.82
CA SER A 196 -10.27 22.50 -11.38
C SER A 196 -11.42 22.65 -10.38
N ASP A 197 -11.26 22.25 -9.12
CA ASP A 197 -12.27 22.29 -8.07
C ASP A 197 -13.61 21.64 -8.53
N PRO A 198 -13.59 20.36 -8.93
CA PRO A 198 -14.71 19.71 -9.56
C PRO A 198 -15.91 19.57 -8.63
N LYS A 199 -17.12 19.80 -9.16
CA LYS A 199 -18.36 19.48 -8.49
C LYS A 199 -18.88 18.14 -8.97
N ILE A 200 -19.06 17.19 -8.03
CA ILE A 200 -19.60 15.86 -8.30
C ILE A 200 -21.12 15.93 -8.13
N ASP A 201 -21.88 15.72 -9.21
CA ASP A 201 -23.35 15.73 -9.15
C ASP A 201 -23.87 14.47 -8.43
N ALA A 202 -24.25 14.66 -7.17
CA ALA A 202 -24.86 13.64 -6.30
C ALA A 202 -25.47 14.31 -5.05
N ASP A 203 -26.48 13.70 -4.46
CA ASP A 203 -27.06 14.12 -3.19
C ASP A 203 -26.24 13.56 -2.00
N PHE A 204 -25.53 12.43 -2.22
CA PHE A 204 -24.57 11.87 -1.26
C PHE A 204 -23.43 11.16 -1.96
N LEU A 205 -22.27 11.11 -1.28
CA LEU A 205 -21.08 10.41 -1.72
C LEU A 205 -20.68 9.37 -0.69
N LEU A 206 -20.34 8.17 -1.16
CA LEU A 206 -19.83 7.07 -0.37
C LEU A 206 -18.37 6.79 -0.78
N LEU A 207 -17.45 6.95 0.14
CA LEU A 207 -16.03 6.64 -0.06
C LEU A 207 -15.68 5.35 0.69
N ASP A 208 -15.32 4.30 -0.03
CA ASP A 208 -14.86 3.03 0.53
C ASP A 208 -13.34 2.97 0.62
N GLU A 209 -12.82 2.18 1.55
CA GLU A 209 -11.38 2.07 1.85
C GLU A 209 -10.72 3.44 2.07
N ALA A 210 -11.37 4.28 2.88
CA ALA A 210 -10.98 5.67 3.10
C ALA A 210 -9.54 5.83 3.60
N GLN A 211 -9.01 4.85 4.36
CA GLN A 211 -7.64 4.85 4.86
C GLN A 211 -6.56 4.74 3.76
N ASP A 212 -6.94 4.32 2.54
CA ASP A 212 -6.03 4.23 1.39
C ASP A 212 -6.16 5.42 0.43
N THR A 213 -6.93 6.40 0.81
CA THR A 213 -7.20 7.58 -0.01
C THR A 213 -5.96 8.48 -0.07
N ASN A 214 -5.56 8.87 -1.29
CA ASN A 214 -4.51 9.87 -1.44
C ASN A 214 -5.05 11.29 -1.14
N PRO A 215 -4.17 12.24 -0.74
CA PRO A 215 -4.59 13.59 -0.39
C PRO A 215 -5.33 14.34 -1.52
N VAL A 216 -5.06 14.01 -2.78
CA VAL A 216 -5.78 14.60 -3.93
C VAL A 216 -7.25 14.23 -3.91
N LEU A 217 -7.55 12.94 -3.75
CA LEU A 217 -8.93 12.46 -3.69
C LEU A 217 -9.63 12.92 -2.41
N GLU A 218 -8.92 12.91 -1.27
CA GLU A 218 -9.41 13.46 -0.02
C GLU A 218 -9.93 14.89 -0.21
N GLN A 219 -9.09 15.77 -0.78
CA GLN A 219 -9.45 17.15 -1.05
C GLN A 219 -10.69 17.27 -1.92
N VAL A 220 -10.75 16.52 -3.03
CA VAL A 220 -11.92 16.53 -3.93
C VAL A 220 -13.17 16.03 -3.20
N PHE A 221 -13.07 14.98 -2.39
CA PHE A 221 -14.19 14.42 -1.64
C PHE A 221 -14.72 15.42 -0.59
N ILE A 222 -13.84 15.98 0.22
CA ILE A 222 -14.22 16.95 1.27
C ILE A 222 -14.82 18.24 0.66
N ALA A 223 -14.34 18.68 -0.49
CA ALA A 223 -14.88 19.85 -1.17
C ALA A 223 -16.37 19.72 -1.57
N GLN A 224 -16.91 18.49 -1.65
CA GLN A 224 -18.31 18.27 -1.98
C GLN A 224 -19.28 18.53 -0.80
N ARG A 225 -18.76 18.73 0.41
CA ARG A 225 -19.54 18.91 1.64
C ARG A 225 -20.65 19.97 1.55
N ALA A 226 -20.43 21.01 0.78
CA ALA A 226 -21.39 22.12 0.66
C ALA A 226 -22.71 21.74 -0.04
N HIS A 227 -22.74 20.63 -0.80
CA HIS A 227 -23.91 20.26 -1.60
C HIS A 227 -24.26 18.78 -1.55
N ALA A 228 -23.41 17.93 -0.99
CA ALA A 228 -23.63 16.49 -0.87
C ALA A 228 -23.35 16.01 0.55
N GLN A 229 -24.12 15.05 1.02
CA GLN A 229 -23.81 14.32 2.25
C GLN A 229 -22.61 13.41 2.01
N LEU A 230 -21.59 13.51 2.88
CA LEU A 230 -20.38 12.70 2.79
C LEU A 230 -20.44 11.54 3.76
N VAL A 231 -20.19 10.34 3.27
CA VAL A 231 -20.02 9.13 4.08
C VAL A 231 -18.72 8.45 3.67
N MET A 232 -17.86 8.18 4.62
CA MET A 232 -16.65 7.40 4.40
C MET A 232 -16.62 6.19 5.31
N VAL A 233 -16.06 5.09 4.81
CA VAL A 233 -15.80 3.88 5.60
C VAL A 233 -14.39 3.41 5.34
N GLY A 234 -13.71 2.99 6.40
CA GLY A 234 -12.35 2.49 6.31
C GLY A 234 -11.91 1.78 7.58
N ASP A 235 -10.72 1.24 7.52
CA ASP A 235 -10.02 0.62 8.64
C ASP A 235 -8.66 1.30 8.83
N SER A 236 -8.56 2.24 9.76
CA SER A 236 -7.33 3.00 10.02
C SER A 236 -6.15 2.09 10.34
N ALA A 237 -6.39 0.94 10.97
CA ALA A 237 -5.35 -0.04 11.24
C ALA A 237 -4.88 -0.82 9.99
N GLN A 238 -5.61 -0.76 8.87
CA GLN A 238 -5.17 -1.27 7.57
C GLN A 238 -4.52 -0.20 6.69
N ALA A 239 -4.18 0.98 7.21
CA ALA A 239 -3.44 2.03 6.51
C ALA A 239 -1.94 1.66 6.41
N ILE A 240 -1.60 0.72 5.53
CA ILE A 240 -0.23 0.21 5.32
C ILE A 240 0.48 0.82 4.11
N TYR A 241 -0.14 1.77 3.41
CA TYR A 241 0.42 2.45 2.24
C TYR A 241 0.85 3.90 2.50
N GLY A 242 1.17 4.24 3.76
CA GLY A 242 1.66 5.58 4.14
C GLY A 242 2.86 6.05 3.33
N TRP A 243 3.74 5.14 2.93
CA TRP A 243 4.88 5.42 2.05
C TRP A 243 4.48 5.88 0.61
N ARG A 244 3.22 5.63 0.19
CA ARG A 244 2.61 6.17 -1.04
C ARG A 244 1.89 7.50 -0.83
N GLY A 245 1.97 8.09 0.37
CA GLY A 245 1.28 9.32 0.72
C GLY A 245 -0.19 9.11 1.11
N ALA A 246 -0.66 7.86 1.26
CA ALA A 246 -1.98 7.59 1.81
C ALA A 246 -2.06 8.09 3.26
N ARG A 247 -3.16 8.75 3.61
CA ARG A 247 -3.43 9.27 4.95
C ARG A 247 -4.75 8.73 5.44
N ASP A 248 -4.86 8.54 6.75
CA ASP A 248 -6.15 8.25 7.35
C ASP A 248 -7.04 9.51 7.33
N VAL A 249 -7.89 9.56 6.31
CA VAL A 249 -8.81 10.69 6.09
C VAL A 249 -9.99 10.69 7.06
N MET A 250 -10.16 9.65 7.86
CA MET A 250 -11.22 9.57 8.86
C MET A 250 -10.85 10.32 10.14
N THR A 251 -9.54 10.40 10.45
CA THR A 251 -9.05 11.16 11.60
C THR A 251 -9.24 12.67 11.36
N GLY A 252 -10.03 13.30 12.23
CA GLY A 252 -10.34 14.73 12.13
C GLY A 252 -11.43 15.07 11.10
N PHE A 253 -12.12 14.08 10.55
CA PHE A 253 -13.27 14.33 9.69
C PHE A 253 -14.40 15.01 10.49
N ASP A 254 -14.87 16.16 10.02
CA ASP A 254 -15.98 16.89 10.62
C ASP A 254 -17.32 16.22 10.26
N GLY A 255 -17.75 15.28 11.08
CA GLY A 255 -18.96 14.48 10.91
C GLY A 255 -19.17 13.57 12.12
N GLN A 256 -20.26 12.79 12.11
CA GLN A 256 -20.45 11.79 13.14
C GLN A 256 -19.50 10.61 12.91
N ALA A 257 -18.79 10.19 13.95
CA ALA A 257 -17.93 9.03 13.93
C ALA A 257 -18.65 7.85 14.60
N LEU A 258 -18.76 6.73 13.88
CA LEU A 258 -19.31 5.47 14.38
C LEU A 258 -18.34 4.33 14.05
N SER A 259 -18.49 3.21 14.75
CA SER A 259 -17.65 2.03 14.57
C SER A 259 -18.45 0.84 14.08
N LEU A 260 -17.80 -0.05 13.30
CA LEU A 260 -18.28 -1.38 12.94
C LEU A 260 -17.27 -2.38 13.48
N SER A 261 -17.58 -3.03 14.59
CA SER A 261 -16.65 -3.87 15.35
C SER A 261 -16.85 -5.37 15.16
N GLN A 262 -18.08 -5.80 14.81
CA GLN A 262 -18.39 -7.22 14.63
C GLN A 262 -17.86 -7.75 13.31
N SER A 263 -16.89 -8.66 13.36
CA SER A 263 -16.39 -9.37 12.17
C SER A 263 -17.32 -10.51 11.76
N PHE A 264 -17.61 -10.59 10.46
CA PHE A 264 -18.32 -11.71 9.81
C PHE A 264 -17.34 -12.62 9.03
N ARG A 265 -16.04 -12.45 9.21
CA ARG A 265 -15.01 -13.24 8.54
C ARG A 265 -14.48 -14.36 9.42
N PHE A 266 -14.36 -14.12 10.72
CA PHE A 266 -13.70 -15.03 11.66
C PHE A 266 -14.36 -15.03 13.04
N GLY A 267 -14.01 -16.03 13.84
CA GLY A 267 -14.50 -16.23 15.19
C GLY A 267 -13.74 -15.49 16.29
N PRO A 268 -14.15 -15.67 17.57
CA PRO A 268 -13.62 -14.89 18.69
C PRO A 268 -12.11 -15.06 18.93
N ARG A 269 -11.53 -16.25 18.72
CA ARG A 269 -10.10 -16.50 18.92
C ARG A 269 -9.23 -15.63 18.03
N LEU A 270 -9.58 -15.53 16.76
CA LEU A 270 -8.84 -14.68 15.83
C LEU A 270 -9.08 -13.19 16.09
N ALA A 271 -10.29 -12.81 16.53
CA ALA A 271 -10.57 -11.44 16.96
C ALA A 271 -9.67 -11.03 18.15
N THR A 272 -9.47 -11.94 19.12
CA THR A 272 -8.53 -11.69 20.24
C THR A 272 -7.12 -11.47 19.74
N GLU A 273 -6.65 -12.29 18.82
CA GLU A 273 -5.31 -12.14 18.23
C GLU A 273 -5.18 -10.83 17.44
N ALA A 274 -6.17 -10.51 16.62
CA ALA A 274 -6.20 -9.25 15.87
C ALA A 274 -6.19 -8.03 16.80
N ASN A 275 -6.89 -8.12 17.95
CA ASN A 275 -6.96 -7.03 18.94
C ASN A 275 -5.63 -6.77 19.66
N ARG A 276 -4.69 -7.73 19.74
CA ARG A 276 -3.33 -7.48 20.22
C ARG A 276 -2.64 -6.44 19.34
N TRP A 277 -2.65 -6.69 18.05
CA TRP A 277 -2.05 -5.81 17.05
C TRP A 277 -2.74 -4.46 16.96
N LEU A 278 -4.07 -4.43 17.10
CA LEU A 278 -4.84 -3.18 17.18
C LEU A 278 -4.52 -2.37 18.43
N ALA A 279 -4.19 -3.03 19.56
CA ALA A 279 -3.79 -2.34 20.76
C ALA A 279 -2.41 -1.68 20.62
N ILE A 280 -1.45 -2.40 20.04
CA ILE A 280 -0.09 -1.89 19.78
C ILE A 280 -0.14 -0.73 18.77
N ALA A 281 -0.95 -0.83 17.71
CA ALA A 281 -1.13 0.22 16.72
C ALA A 281 -1.99 1.41 17.20
N ASP A 282 -2.31 1.48 18.48
CA ASP A 282 -3.21 2.49 19.08
C ASP A 282 -4.49 2.74 18.25
N ALA A 283 -5.04 1.65 17.70
CA ALA A 283 -6.23 1.73 16.86
C ALA A 283 -7.48 2.01 17.70
N PRO A 284 -8.41 2.86 17.22
CA PRO A 284 -9.60 3.27 17.98
C PRO A 284 -10.68 2.18 18.07
N ILE A 285 -10.46 1.02 17.48
CA ILE A 285 -11.43 -0.07 17.39
C ILE A 285 -10.90 -1.35 18.02
N ARG A 286 -11.82 -2.16 18.57
CA ARG A 286 -11.58 -3.56 18.96
C ARG A 286 -12.61 -4.44 18.28
N LEU A 287 -12.17 -5.57 17.74
CA LEU A 287 -13.01 -6.48 16.98
C LEU A 287 -13.71 -7.49 17.89
N THR A 288 -14.94 -7.79 17.54
CA THR A 288 -15.68 -8.94 18.07
C THR A 288 -15.83 -9.98 16.96
N GLY A 289 -15.37 -11.21 17.19
CA GLY A 289 -15.54 -12.31 16.26
C GLY A 289 -16.95 -12.90 16.32
N SER A 290 -17.41 -13.45 15.22
CA SER A 290 -18.70 -14.16 15.18
C SER A 290 -18.58 -15.54 15.86
N THR A 291 -19.42 -15.80 16.86
CA THR A 291 -19.49 -17.11 17.53
C THR A 291 -19.96 -18.23 16.62
N ALA A 292 -20.63 -17.91 15.50
CA ALA A 292 -21.05 -18.86 14.50
C ALA A 292 -19.93 -19.32 13.55
N ILE A 293 -18.76 -18.65 13.59
CA ILE A 293 -17.62 -18.95 12.72
C ILE A 293 -16.52 -19.62 13.56
N PRO A 294 -16.29 -20.93 13.40
CA PRO A 294 -15.18 -21.58 14.05
C PRO A 294 -13.85 -21.12 13.39
N THR A 295 -12.97 -20.53 14.19
CA THR A 295 -11.62 -20.18 13.75
C THR A 295 -10.61 -20.71 14.75
N GLU A 296 -9.56 -21.34 14.24
CA GLU A 296 -8.50 -21.95 15.05
C GLU A 296 -7.17 -21.20 14.86
N LEU A 297 -6.43 -21.09 15.97
CA LEU A 297 -5.01 -20.74 15.97
C LEU A 297 -4.23 -22.03 16.19
N ALA A 298 -3.66 -22.59 15.12
CA ALA A 298 -2.97 -23.86 15.14
C ALA A 298 -2.03 -23.99 13.92
N PRO A 299 -1.00 -24.86 13.99
CA PRO A 299 -0.14 -25.15 12.85
C PRO A 299 -0.93 -25.59 11.61
N VAL A 300 -0.46 -25.15 10.43
CA VAL A 300 -1.07 -25.47 9.13
C VAL A 300 -0.01 -26.14 8.25
N GLU A 301 -0.15 -27.43 8.01
CA GLU A 301 0.77 -28.20 7.15
C GLU A 301 0.58 -27.82 5.67
N ASP A 302 -0.67 -27.74 5.22
CA ASP A 302 -1.05 -27.40 3.84
C ASP A 302 -1.82 -26.07 3.80
N PRO A 303 -1.11 -24.93 3.84
CA PRO A 303 -1.76 -23.62 3.76
C PRO A 303 -2.30 -23.34 2.35
N ASP A 304 -3.47 -22.68 2.28
CA ASP A 304 -3.98 -22.08 1.05
C ASP A 304 -3.14 -20.84 0.68
N ALA A 305 -2.63 -20.14 1.71
CA ALA A 305 -1.71 -19.03 1.53
C ALA A 305 -0.61 -18.98 2.58
N VAL A 306 0.59 -18.53 2.17
CA VAL A 306 1.68 -18.15 3.06
C VAL A 306 1.91 -16.64 2.93
N LEU A 307 1.85 -15.94 4.07
CA LEU A 307 2.01 -14.49 4.10
C LEU A 307 3.38 -14.11 4.64
N CYS A 308 4.15 -13.40 3.81
CA CYS A 308 5.50 -12.98 4.08
C CYS A 308 5.56 -11.48 4.39
N ARG A 309 6.57 -11.07 5.16
CA ARG A 309 6.85 -9.66 5.44
C ARG A 309 7.49 -8.98 4.22
N THR A 310 8.36 -9.69 3.52
CA THR A 310 9.22 -9.15 2.46
C THR A 310 9.02 -9.88 1.12
N ASN A 311 9.42 -9.26 0.03
CA ASN A 311 9.47 -9.91 -1.28
C ASN A 311 10.50 -11.05 -1.30
N ILE A 312 11.53 -10.97 -0.49
CA ILE A 312 12.59 -11.97 -0.37
C ILE A 312 12.05 -13.18 0.36
N GLY A 313 11.40 -12.98 1.51
CA GLY A 313 10.69 -14.05 2.22
C GLY A 313 9.67 -14.75 1.32
N ALA A 314 8.93 -13.99 0.51
CA ALA A 314 8.01 -14.56 -0.47
C ALA A 314 8.74 -15.43 -1.51
N MET A 315 9.93 -15.03 -1.97
CA MET A 315 10.71 -15.84 -2.91
C MET A 315 11.26 -17.11 -2.27
N THR A 316 11.73 -17.03 -1.04
CA THR A 316 12.17 -18.21 -0.26
C THR A 316 11.03 -19.22 -0.12
N GLU A 317 9.83 -18.77 0.23
CA GLU A 317 8.65 -19.64 0.32
C GLU A 317 8.25 -20.22 -1.05
N VAL A 318 8.32 -19.43 -2.13
CA VAL A 318 8.09 -19.93 -3.51
C VAL A 318 9.04 -21.08 -3.81
N MET A 319 10.35 -20.90 -3.60
CA MET A 319 11.34 -21.94 -3.90
C MET A 319 11.13 -23.20 -3.03
N THR A 320 10.83 -23.03 -1.75
CA THR A 320 10.55 -24.13 -0.83
C THR A 320 9.35 -24.97 -1.29
N HIS A 321 8.26 -24.32 -1.65
CA HIS A 321 7.05 -25.01 -2.09
C HIS A 321 7.21 -25.65 -3.48
N LEU A 322 7.93 -25.00 -4.41
CA LEU A 322 8.25 -25.60 -5.72
C LEU A 322 9.14 -26.84 -5.57
N ALA A 323 10.15 -26.79 -4.68
CA ALA A 323 11.01 -27.94 -4.38
C ALA A 323 10.23 -29.10 -3.76
N ALA A 324 9.15 -28.83 -3.03
CA ALA A 324 8.22 -29.82 -2.53
C ALA A 324 7.22 -30.33 -3.59
N GLY A 325 7.36 -29.91 -4.84
CA GLY A 325 6.52 -30.35 -5.98
C GLY A 325 5.12 -29.73 -6.00
N ARG A 326 4.87 -28.65 -5.23
CA ARG A 326 3.58 -27.97 -5.22
C ARG A 326 3.47 -26.98 -6.38
N ARG A 327 2.26 -26.76 -6.86
CA ARG A 327 1.95 -25.67 -7.79
C ARG A 327 1.80 -24.37 -6.99
N VAL A 328 2.66 -23.40 -7.25
CA VAL A 328 2.78 -22.18 -6.48
C VAL A 328 2.32 -20.99 -7.29
N ALA A 329 1.43 -20.17 -6.74
CA ALA A 329 1.15 -18.84 -7.24
C ALA A 329 1.84 -17.77 -6.38
N LEU A 330 2.25 -16.68 -7.03
CA LEU A 330 2.73 -15.49 -6.33
C LEU A 330 1.74 -14.34 -6.54
N ALA A 331 1.18 -13.84 -5.45
CA ALA A 331 0.24 -12.74 -5.49
C ALA A 331 0.83 -11.49 -6.15
N GLY A 332 0.17 -11.01 -7.21
CA GLY A 332 0.66 -9.88 -8.02
C GLY A 332 1.74 -10.24 -9.04
N GLY A 333 2.01 -11.54 -9.24
CA GLY A 333 2.93 -12.06 -10.25
C GLY A 333 4.40 -11.92 -9.90
N GLY A 334 5.26 -12.54 -10.74
CA GLY A 334 6.72 -12.63 -10.52
C GLY A 334 7.54 -11.49 -11.14
N GLU A 335 6.95 -10.53 -11.83
CA GLU A 335 7.68 -9.53 -12.62
C GLU A 335 8.68 -8.68 -11.83
N SER A 336 8.32 -8.25 -10.62
CA SER A 336 9.24 -7.47 -9.76
C SER A 336 10.42 -8.31 -9.28
N LEU A 337 10.19 -9.58 -8.92
CA LEU A 337 11.25 -10.51 -8.53
C LEU A 337 12.14 -10.87 -9.72
N ARG A 338 11.57 -11.06 -10.89
CA ARG A 338 12.30 -11.26 -12.13
C ARG A 338 13.22 -10.08 -12.44
N ALA A 339 12.70 -8.85 -12.31
CA ALA A 339 13.48 -7.65 -12.54
C ALA A 339 14.66 -7.54 -11.57
N LEU A 340 14.43 -7.84 -10.28
CA LEU A 340 15.45 -7.81 -9.24
C LEU A 340 16.52 -8.90 -9.44
N ALA A 341 16.11 -10.14 -9.75
CA ALA A 341 17.03 -11.25 -10.03
C ALA A 341 17.85 -11.00 -11.32
N THR A 342 17.24 -10.42 -12.35
CA THR A 342 17.94 -10.00 -13.56
C THR A 342 18.99 -8.94 -13.25
N ALA A 343 18.66 -7.97 -12.40
CA ALA A 343 19.59 -6.94 -11.98
C ALA A 343 20.76 -7.51 -11.18
N ALA A 344 20.51 -8.48 -10.31
CA ALA A 344 21.58 -9.19 -9.58
C ALA A 344 22.50 -9.96 -10.52
N ARG A 345 21.94 -10.66 -11.52
CA ARG A 345 22.71 -11.32 -12.57
C ARG A 345 23.61 -10.34 -13.31
N ASP A 346 23.09 -9.20 -13.73
CA ASP A 346 23.88 -8.18 -14.42
C ASP A 346 25.06 -7.72 -13.58
N LEU A 347 24.84 -7.44 -12.27
CA LEU A 347 25.94 -7.05 -11.37
C LEU A 347 26.97 -8.16 -11.16
N LYS A 348 26.55 -9.43 -11.05
CA LYS A 348 27.47 -10.58 -10.91
C LYS A 348 28.31 -10.80 -12.18
N GLU A 349 27.78 -10.47 -13.35
CA GLU A 349 28.47 -10.54 -14.63
C GLU A 349 29.27 -9.26 -14.96
N GLY A 350 29.38 -8.33 -14.01
CA GLY A 350 30.13 -7.07 -14.20
C GLY A 350 29.41 -6.04 -15.08
N ARG A 351 28.12 -6.25 -15.35
CA ARG A 351 27.29 -5.29 -16.07
C ARG A 351 26.57 -4.35 -15.09
N ARG A 352 26.35 -3.12 -15.50
CA ARG A 352 25.52 -2.19 -14.74
C ARG A 352 24.05 -2.50 -14.88
N THR A 353 23.32 -2.45 -13.77
CA THR A 353 21.88 -2.58 -13.76
C THR A 353 21.16 -1.22 -13.71
N TRP A 354 19.91 -1.19 -14.14
CA TRP A 354 19.01 -0.04 -14.07
C TRP A 354 17.88 -0.25 -13.08
N HIS A 355 17.93 -1.33 -12.29
CA HIS A 355 16.94 -1.58 -11.27
C HIS A 355 17.00 -0.50 -10.19
N PRO A 356 15.87 0.14 -9.80
CA PRO A 356 15.87 1.29 -8.89
C PRO A 356 16.60 1.04 -7.55
N GLU A 357 16.49 -0.16 -7.01
CA GLU A 357 17.12 -0.53 -5.74
C GLU A 357 18.63 -0.80 -5.88
N LEU A 358 19.09 -1.23 -7.06
CA LEU A 358 20.49 -1.68 -7.27
C LEU A 358 21.32 -0.78 -8.17
N LEU A 359 20.72 0.23 -8.80
CA LEU A 359 21.39 1.07 -9.82
C LEU A 359 22.62 1.86 -9.32
N LEU A 360 22.74 2.03 -8.01
CA LEU A 360 23.84 2.76 -7.38
C LEU A 360 25.08 1.89 -7.16
N PHE A 361 24.95 0.57 -7.27
CA PHE A 361 26.04 -0.36 -7.07
C PHE A 361 26.69 -0.69 -8.41
N PRO A 362 27.99 -0.43 -8.58
CA PRO A 362 28.72 -0.73 -9.81
C PRO A 362 29.04 -2.22 -9.96
N SER A 363 29.02 -2.99 -8.87
CA SER A 363 29.30 -4.42 -8.87
C SER A 363 28.51 -5.15 -7.77
N TRP A 364 28.42 -6.48 -7.89
CA TRP A 364 27.83 -7.33 -6.86
C TRP A 364 28.62 -7.24 -5.53
N GLY A 365 29.96 -7.20 -5.58
CA GLY A 365 30.80 -7.09 -4.39
C GLY A 365 30.53 -5.82 -3.60
N GLU A 366 30.33 -4.67 -4.25
CA GLU A 366 29.99 -3.42 -3.55
C GLU A 366 28.58 -3.48 -2.93
N LEU A 367 27.64 -4.20 -3.53
CA LEU A 367 26.35 -4.45 -2.93
C LEU A 367 26.45 -5.36 -1.70
N GLN A 368 27.31 -6.42 -1.76
CA GLN A 368 27.58 -7.30 -0.62
C GLN A 368 28.21 -6.52 0.54
N ASP A 369 29.25 -5.75 0.28
CA ASP A 369 29.92 -4.93 1.29
C ASP A 369 28.96 -3.93 1.95
N TYR A 370 28.09 -3.33 1.15
CA TYR A 370 27.07 -2.41 1.63
C TYR A 370 26.02 -3.12 2.51
N ALA A 371 25.53 -4.27 2.07
CA ALA A 371 24.52 -5.04 2.81
C ALA A 371 25.07 -5.59 4.15
N GLU A 372 26.39 -5.87 4.22
CA GLU A 372 27.02 -6.44 5.41
C GLU A 372 27.47 -5.37 6.41
N HIS A 373 28.00 -4.24 5.92
CA HIS A 373 28.72 -3.28 6.78
C HIS A 373 28.00 -1.94 6.97
N ASP A 374 27.05 -1.57 6.10
CA ASP A 374 26.32 -0.30 6.23
C ASP A 374 25.00 -0.55 6.97
N PRO A 375 24.72 0.14 8.09
CA PRO A 375 23.45 0.03 8.80
C PRO A 375 22.21 0.26 7.93
N ALA A 376 22.36 1.07 6.87
CA ALA A 376 21.31 1.34 5.90
C ALA A 376 21.22 0.28 4.79
N GLY A 377 22.12 -0.71 4.76
CA GLY A 377 22.13 -1.83 3.82
C GLY A 377 21.46 -3.10 4.35
N GLY A 378 21.09 -3.11 5.63
CA GLY A 378 20.58 -4.31 6.29
C GLY A 378 19.27 -4.85 5.69
N ASP A 379 18.50 -4.01 5.03
CA ASP A 379 17.28 -4.39 4.28
C ASP A 379 17.60 -5.16 2.98
N LEU A 380 18.79 -4.99 2.42
CA LEU A 380 19.25 -5.71 1.22
C LEU A 380 19.97 -7.02 1.55
N LYS A 381 20.42 -7.21 2.79
CA LYS A 381 21.16 -8.40 3.20
C LYS A 381 20.43 -9.71 2.91
N PRO A 382 19.12 -9.88 3.24
CA PRO A 382 18.39 -11.10 2.90
C PRO A 382 18.35 -11.38 1.39
N PHE A 383 18.29 -10.32 0.55
CA PHE A 383 18.34 -10.48 -0.91
C PHE A 383 19.72 -10.92 -1.38
N VAL A 384 20.77 -10.35 -0.85
CA VAL A 384 22.17 -10.72 -1.16
C VAL A 384 22.37 -12.18 -0.77
N ASP A 385 21.98 -12.58 0.45
CA ASP A 385 22.10 -13.95 0.94
C ASP A 385 21.34 -14.95 0.04
N LEU A 386 20.11 -14.62 -0.37
CA LEU A 386 19.31 -15.46 -1.27
C LEU A 386 19.97 -15.65 -2.64
N ILE A 387 20.48 -14.56 -3.24
CA ILE A 387 21.19 -14.62 -4.53
C ILE A 387 22.53 -15.37 -4.40
N ASP A 388 23.22 -15.24 -3.30
CA ASP A 388 24.51 -15.92 -3.10
C ASP A 388 24.31 -17.41 -2.82
N GLN A 389 23.22 -17.77 -2.13
CA GLN A 389 22.88 -19.16 -1.85
C GLN A 389 22.38 -19.92 -3.07
N HIS A 390 21.52 -19.32 -3.90
CA HIS A 390 20.79 -20.03 -4.95
C HIS A 390 21.21 -19.62 -6.38
N GLY A 391 21.85 -18.48 -6.54
CA GLY A 391 22.11 -17.86 -7.83
C GLY A 391 20.88 -17.18 -8.46
N PRO A 392 21.10 -16.16 -9.31
CA PRO A 392 20.00 -15.43 -9.94
C PRO A 392 19.19 -16.31 -10.93
N GLU A 393 19.83 -17.30 -11.58
CA GLU A 393 19.19 -18.22 -12.51
C GLU A 393 18.16 -19.11 -11.83
N ALA A 394 18.42 -19.60 -10.63
CA ALA A 394 17.47 -20.43 -9.89
C ALA A 394 16.20 -19.63 -9.53
N ILE A 395 16.36 -18.36 -9.19
CA ILE A 395 15.24 -17.48 -8.90
C ILE A 395 14.43 -17.18 -10.17
N LEU A 396 15.10 -16.93 -11.29
CA LEU A 396 14.44 -16.72 -12.58
C LEU A 396 13.67 -17.97 -13.01
N ALA A 397 14.27 -19.15 -12.87
CA ALA A 397 13.63 -20.43 -13.16
C ALA A 397 12.41 -20.69 -12.25
N ALA A 398 12.49 -20.33 -10.97
CA ALA A 398 11.36 -20.44 -10.05
C ALA A 398 10.21 -19.51 -10.45
N VAL A 399 10.51 -18.28 -10.87
CA VAL A 399 9.50 -17.34 -11.38
C VAL A 399 8.82 -17.86 -12.65
N ASP A 400 9.56 -18.57 -13.53
CA ASP A 400 9.01 -19.18 -14.75
C ASP A 400 8.05 -20.36 -14.44
N GLN A 401 8.18 -21.00 -13.28
CA GLN A 401 7.33 -22.12 -12.84
C GLN A 401 6.07 -21.67 -12.09
N LEU A 402 5.87 -20.36 -11.87
CA LEU A 402 4.69 -19.89 -11.17
C LEU A 402 3.40 -20.23 -11.92
N ALA A 403 2.44 -20.78 -11.20
CA ALA A 403 1.11 -21.08 -11.72
C ALA A 403 0.16 -19.87 -11.56
N PRO A 404 -0.89 -19.79 -12.39
CA PRO A 404 -2.02 -18.89 -12.11
C PRO A 404 -2.69 -19.25 -10.76
N GLU A 405 -3.14 -18.25 -10.00
CA GLU A 405 -3.75 -18.46 -8.66
C GLU A 405 -4.90 -19.49 -8.68
N ALA A 406 -5.72 -19.50 -9.74
CA ALA A 406 -6.84 -20.44 -9.86
C ALA A 406 -6.41 -21.93 -9.99
N HIS A 407 -5.13 -22.19 -10.25
CA HIS A 407 -4.58 -23.55 -10.45
C HIS A 407 -3.47 -23.89 -9.45
N ALA A 408 -3.21 -23.01 -8.51
CA ALA A 408 -2.17 -23.19 -7.51
C ALA A 408 -2.67 -24.01 -6.31
N ASP A 409 -1.77 -24.78 -5.71
CA ASP A 409 -2.01 -25.49 -4.45
C ASP A 409 -1.78 -24.56 -3.25
N VAL A 410 -0.93 -23.53 -3.44
CA VAL A 410 -0.64 -22.52 -2.44
C VAL A 410 -0.38 -21.15 -3.10
N THR A 411 -0.88 -20.09 -2.50
CA THR A 411 -0.57 -18.72 -2.90
C THR A 411 0.43 -18.10 -1.93
N ILE A 412 1.60 -17.71 -2.42
CA ILE A 412 2.58 -16.94 -1.65
C ILE A 412 2.30 -15.44 -1.86
N SER A 413 2.28 -14.68 -0.79
CA SER A 413 1.98 -13.24 -0.85
C SER A 413 2.76 -12.48 0.21
N THR A 414 3.18 -11.25 -0.07
CA THR A 414 3.51 -10.35 1.02
C THR A 414 2.23 -9.87 1.71
N ALA A 415 2.29 -9.56 3.01
CA ALA A 415 1.15 -9.02 3.76
C ALA A 415 0.55 -7.76 3.09
N HIS A 416 1.40 -6.91 2.49
CA HIS A 416 0.95 -5.76 1.71
C HIS A 416 0.06 -6.14 0.50
N ARG A 417 0.46 -7.17 -0.25
CA ARG A 417 -0.30 -7.65 -1.42
C ARG A 417 -1.50 -8.52 -1.04
N ALA A 418 -1.51 -9.05 0.18
CA ALA A 418 -2.62 -9.82 0.74
C ALA A 418 -3.80 -8.94 1.17
N LYS A 419 -3.60 -7.63 1.29
CA LYS A 419 -4.70 -6.71 1.62
C LYS A 419 -5.83 -6.82 0.60
N GLY A 420 -7.07 -6.88 1.08
CA GLY A 420 -8.27 -7.11 0.25
C GLY A 420 -8.53 -8.56 -0.13
N ARG A 421 -7.64 -9.49 0.23
CA ARG A 421 -7.79 -10.93 -0.03
C ARG A 421 -8.09 -11.69 1.25
N GLU A 422 -8.52 -12.96 1.11
CA GLU A 422 -8.76 -13.85 2.24
C GLU A 422 -8.67 -15.31 1.81
N TRP A 423 -8.22 -16.18 2.72
CA TRP A 423 -8.09 -17.61 2.50
C TRP A 423 -8.62 -18.39 3.71
N ALA A 424 -8.95 -19.66 3.53
CA ALA A 424 -9.42 -20.48 4.63
C ALA A 424 -8.28 -20.76 5.63
N ASN A 425 -7.14 -21.23 5.14
CA ASN A 425 -5.99 -21.66 5.95
C ASN A 425 -4.77 -20.82 5.59
N VAL A 426 -4.25 -20.06 6.54
CA VAL A 426 -3.11 -19.17 6.33
C VAL A 426 -1.98 -19.51 7.28
N ARG A 427 -0.76 -19.52 6.77
CA ARG A 427 0.48 -19.56 7.53
C ARG A 427 1.22 -18.24 7.39
N ILE A 428 1.73 -17.70 8.49
CA ILE A 428 2.62 -16.55 8.49
C ILE A 428 4.06 -17.04 8.36
N ALA A 429 4.81 -16.50 7.41
CA ALA A 429 6.19 -16.88 7.15
C ALA A 429 7.13 -16.40 8.27
N THR A 430 8.30 -17.03 8.34
CA THR A 430 9.30 -16.78 9.40
C THR A 430 10.03 -15.43 9.27
N ASP A 431 9.83 -14.72 8.18
CA ASP A 431 10.43 -13.40 7.95
C ASP A 431 9.72 -12.24 8.70
N PHE A 432 8.68 -12.54 9.47
CA PHE A 432 8.13 -11.66 10.49
C PHE A 432 8.93 -11.83 11.79
N THR A 433 9.98 -11.03 11.95
CA THR A 433 10.88 -11.11 13.11
C THR A 433 10.49 -10.12 14.21
N PRO A 434 10.78 -10.43 15.49
CA PRO A 434 10.58 -9.47 16.58
C PRO A 434 11.43 -8.21 16.40
N PRO A 435 11.07 -7.08 17.02
CA PRO A 435 11.93 -5.90 17.03
C PRO A 435 13.27 -6.22 17.69
N LYS A 436 14.30 -5.44 17.35
CA LYS A 436 15.63 -5.59 17.97
C LYS A 436 15.55 -5.21 19.45
N ASP A 437 16.25 -5.97 20.27
CA ASP A 437 16.39 -5.66 21.69
C ASP A 437 17.01 -4.28 21.89
N THR A 438 16.66 -3.65 23.03
CA THR A 438 17.25 -2.39 23.48
C THR A 438 18.59 -2.63 24.17
N ASP A 439 19.35 -1.55 24.40
CA ASP A 439 20.55 -1.59 25.23
C ASP A 439 20.22 -1.73 26.73
N GLN A 440 18.97 -1.55 27.13
CA GLN A 440 18.50 -1.70 28.51
C GLN A 440 18.38 -3.17 28.87
N ARG A 441 18.62 -3.50 30.14
CA ARG A 441 18.59 -4.87 30.66
C ARG A 441 17.64 -4.98 31.84
N ASP A 442 17.01 -6.15 31.96
CA ASP A 442 16.21 -6.52 33.13
C ASP A 442 17.09 -6.80 34.37
N GLU A 443 16.45 -7.12 35.50
CA GLU A 443 17.13 -7.48 36.75
C GLU A 443 18.02 -8.72 36.64
N ASN A 444 17.81 -9.56 35.62
CA ASN A 444 18.59 -10.77 35.31
C ASN A 444 19.70 -10.53 34.27
N GLY A 445 19.89 -9.28 33.84
CA GLY A 445 20.87 -8.90 32.84
C GLY A 445 20.50 -9.26 31.40
N ARG A 446 19.23 -9.63 31.10
CA ARG A 446 18.74 -9.91 29.76
C ARG A 446 18.36 -8.61 29.07
N PRO A 447 18.65 -8.44 27.75
CA PRO A 447 18.20 -7.29 27.02
C PRO A 447 16.66 -7.17 27.06
N LEU A 448 16.15 -5.94 27.19
CA LEU A 448 14.72 -5.72 27.07
C LEU A 448 14.32 -5.68 25.59
N PRO A 449 13.19 -6.30 25.22
CA PRO A 449 12.66 -6.19 23.86
C PRO A 449 12.45 -4.72 23.47
N GLY A 450 12.76 -4.40 22.22
CA GLY A 450 12.49 -3.08 21.67
C GLY A 450 11.00 -2.86 21.40
N PRO A 451 10.55 -1.60 21.26
CA PRO A 451 9.16 -1.31 20.95
C PRO A 451 8.77 -1.80 19.57
N ILE A 452 7.52 -2.22 19.43
CA ILE A 452 6.96 -2.63 18.14
C ILE A 452 6.59 -1.37 17.34
N ASP A 453 7.11 -1.26 16.12
CA ASP A 453 6.76 -0.16 15.23
C ASP A 453 5.28 -0.22 14.84
N ASP A 454 4.63 0.95 14.79
CA ASP A 454 3.20 1.11 14.47
C ASP A 454 2.86 0.54 13.08
N GLY A 455 3.75 0.74 12.09
CA GLY A 455 3.59 0.21 10.75
C GLY A 455 3.70 -1.33 10.71
N GLU A 456 4.59 -1.90 11.53
CA GLU A 456 4.72 -3.35 11.66
C GLU A 456 3.49 -3.95 12.36
N ALA A 457 2.98 -3.30 13.41
CA ALA A 457 1.75 -3.74 14.07
C ALA A 457 0.54 -3.72 13.13
N ARG A 458 0.40 -2.68 12.31
CA ARG A 458 -0.64 -2.59 11.27
C ARG A 458 -0.47 -3.67 10.20
N LEU A 459 0.75 -3.94 9.79
CA LEU A 459 1.03 -4.98 8.80
C LEU A 459 0.72 -6.38 9.34
N ALA A 460 1.08 -6.65 10.59
CA ALA A 460 0.73 -7.89 11.28
C ALA A 460 -0.79 -8.03 11.44
N TYR A 461 -1.50 -6.98 11.82
CA TYR A 461 -2.96 -6.95 11.85
C TYR A 461 -3.57 -7.30 10.48
N VAL A 462 -3.05 -6.72 9.40
CA VAL A 462 -3.47 -7.10 8.04
C VAL A 462 -3.23 -8.58 7.81
N ALA A 463 -2.04 -9.11 8.13
CA ALA A 463 -1.68 -10.50 7.88
C ALA A 463 -2.61 -11.48 8.63
N VAL A 464 -2.78 -11.33 9.94
CA VAL A 464 -3.61 -12.25 10.75
C VAL A 464 -5.07 -12.23 10.35
N THR A 465 -5.58 -11.08 9.90
CA THR A 465 -7.00 -10.94 9.50
C THR A 465 -7.31 -11.42 8.08
N ARG A 466 -6.33 -12.01 7.36
CA ARG A 466 -6.58 -12.64 6.05
C ARG A 466 -7.20 -14.02 6.15
N THR A 467 -7.21 -14.61 7.34
CA THR A 467 -7.69 -15.96 7.62
C THR A 467 -9.19 -16.00 7.87
N ARG A 468 -9.84 -17.07 7.38
CA ARG A 468 -11.24 -17.36 7.68
C ARG A 468 -11.42 -18.53 8.66
N SER A 469 -10.58 -19.57 8.56
CA SER A 469 -10.78 -20.82 9.30
C SER A 469 -9.62 -21.15 10.23
N ARG A 470 -8.39 -21.25 9.72
CA ARG A 470 -7.21 -21.65 10.53
C ARG A 470 -6.02 -20.73 10.24
N LEU A 471 -5.44 -20.19 11.29
CA LEU A 471 -4.24 -19.37 11.26
C LEU A 471 -3.09 -20.07 11.98
N ASP A 472 -2.00 -20.25 11.27
CA ASP A 472 -0.69 -20.55 11.84
C ASP A 472 0.10 -19.24 11.96
N LEU A 473 0.32 -18.82 13.19
CA LEU A 473 1.03 -17.56 13.47
C LEU A 473 2.49 -17.57 13.03
N GLY A 474 3.11 -18.76 12.90
CA GLY A 474 4.46 -18.88 12.39
C GLY A 474 5.43 -17.85 12.94
N GLY A 475 5.96 -17.00 12.06
CA GLY A 475 6.88 -15.93 12.39
C GLY A 475 6.34 -14.84 13.29
N LEU A 476 5.03 -14.71 13.47
CA LEU A 476 4.41 -13.75 14.42
C LEU A 476 4.16 -14.34 15.81
N SER A 477 4.48 -15.62 16.06
CA SER A 477 4.22 -16.26 17.36
C SER A 477 4.97 -15.61 18.54
N TRP A 478 6.07 -14.93 18.27
CA TRP A 478 6.85 -14.19 19.28
C TRP A 478 6.05 -13.13 20.03
N ILE A 479 4.93 -12.65 19.44
CA ILE A 479 4.09 -11.64 20.06
C ILE A 479 3.54 -12.06 21.43
N HIS A 480 3.37 -13.35 21.64
CA HIS A 480 2.87 -13.89 22.90
C HIS A 480 3.90 -13.81 24.04
N ASP A 481 5.17 -13.71 23.69
CA ASP A 481 6.30 -13.59 24.64
C ASP A 481 6.81 -12.12 24.73
N HIS A 482 6.23 -11.20 23.95
CA HIS A 482 6.59 -9.78 23.95
C HIS A 482 5.70 -9.01 24.92
N PRO A 483 6.26 -8.07 25.76
CA PRO A 483 5.49 -7.30 26.74
C PRO A 483 4.29 -6.55 26.16
N GLU A 484 4.44 -5.92 25.01
CA GLU A 484 3.34 -5.19 24.35
C GLU A 484 2.25 -6.12 23.82
N GLY A 485 2.59 -7.35 23.47
CA GLY A 485 1.64 -8.35 22.99
C GLY A 485 0.98 -9.18 24.08
N ASN A 486 1.57 -9.21 25.27
CA ASN A 486 1.05 -9.96 26.40
C ASN A 486 0.98 -9.06 27.66
N PRO A 487 -0.20 -8.48 27.96
CA PRO A 487 -0.38 -7.58 29.09
C PRO A 487 -0.03 -8.19 30.47
N LEU A 488 0.14 -9.51 30.55
CA LEU A 488 0.55 -10.20 31.78
C LEU A 488 2.07 -10.15 32.01
N LEU A 489 2.86 -9.71 31.01
CA LEU A 489 4.32 -9.60 31.07
C LEU A 489 4.80 -8.16 31.30
N GLY A 490 3.88 -7.17 31.27
CA GLY A 490 4.16 -5.73 31.44
C GLY A 490 3.88 -5.20 32.83
#